data_72f3c6956fc98f973c948721cea24784
#
_entry.id   72f3c6956fc98f973c948721cea24784
#
_cell.length_a   1.000
_cell.length_b   1.000
_cell.length_c   1.000
_cell.angle_alpha   90.00
_cell.angle_beta   90.00
_cell.angle_gamma   90.00
#
_symmetry.space_group_name_H-M   'P 1'
#
loop_
_entity.id
_entity.type
_entity.pdbx_description
1 polymer ?
#
loop_
_entity_poly.entity_id
_entity_poly.type
_entity_poly.pdbx_seq_one_letter_code
_entity_poly.pdbx_strand_id
1 'polypeptide(L)'
;FRKKLENEIKTAKKKEQEKLKTKLVLAEDAHPRQPRCQYFGEELQMDACIHPWFGEEKTALHAAIDDATGQVVGLYFDKQETLNGYYNITHQILSKYGIPYLIKTDKRTVFEYKKKASSKIEEDTFTQYAYACKQLGIHIETSSVPEFKPRVERLFQTLQQRLPQELRIAQITTIDKANKFLKQFIIQYNNKFALC
;
A
#
# COMPACT_ATOMS: atom_id res chain seq x y z
N PHE A 1 8.34 -29.70 2.51
CA PHE A 1 7.24 -29.38 3.44
C PHE A 1 5.96 -30.11 3.01
N ARG A 2 5.47 -29.92 1.77
CA ARG A 2 4.25 -30.54 1.22
C ARG A 2 4.26 -32.08 1.30
N LYS A 3 5.31 -32.76 0.79
CA LYS A 3 5.43 -34.23 0.85
C LYS A 3 5.42 -34.77 2.29
N LYS A 4 5.94 -34.01 3.26
CA LYS A 4 5.92 -34.37 4.67
C LYS A 4 4.49 -34.31 5.23
N LEU A 5 3.76 -33.24 4.94
CA LEU A 5 2.35 -33.07 5.31
C LEU A 5 1.43 -34.13 4.68
N GLU A 6 1.63 -34.47 3.41
CA GLU A 6 0.88 -35.52 2.73
C GLU A 6 1.09 -36.91 3.37
N ASN A 7 2.31 -37.20 3.81
CA ASN A 7 2.60 -38.46 4.53
C ASN A 7 2.02 -38.45 5.95
N GLU A 8 2.05 -37.32 6.66
CA GLU A 8 1.43 -37.17 7.98
C GLU A 8 -0.11 -37.30 7.90
N ILE A 9 -0.75 -36.80 6.83
CA ILE A 9 -2.20 -36.99 6.60
C ILE A 9 -2.57 -38.47 6.45
N LYS A 10 -1.74 -39.28 5.79
CA LYS A 10 -2.02 -40.74 5.59
C LYS A 10 -1.99 -41.51 6.90
N THR A 11 -1.23 -41.06 7.89
CA THR A 11 -1.00 -41.80 9.14
C THR A 11 -1.80 -41.28 10.33
N ALA A 12 -2.39 -40.10 10.22
CA ALA A 12 -3.08 -39.39 11.32
C ALA A 12 -4.53 -39.88 11.54
N LYS A 13 -5.05 -39.74 12.77
CA LYS A 13 -6.44 -40.01 13.13
C LYS A 13 -7.38 -38.97 12.46
N LYS A 14 -8.65 -39.37 12.18
CA LYS A 14 -9.63 -38.61 11.37
C LYS A 14 -9.73 -37.11 11.72
N LYS A 15 -9.73 -36.77 13.02
CA LYS A 15 -9.82 -35.37 13.51
C LYS A 15 -8.52 -34.55 13.27
N GLU A 16 -7.40 -35.23 13.20
CA GLU A 16 -6.08 -34.68 12.94
C GLU A 16 -5.84 -34.52 11.43
N GLN A 17 -6.41 -35.44 10.63
CA GLN A 17 -6.41 -35.35 9.17
C GLN A 17 -7.10 -34.11 8.65
N GLU A 18 -8.22 -33.67 9.25
CA GLU A 18 -8.91 -32.43 8.86
C GLU A 18 -8.03 -31.19 9.11
N LYS A 19 -7.37 -31.13 10.27
CA LYS A 19 -6.45 -30.01 10.59
C LYS A 19 -5.23 -29.99 9.66
N LEU A 20 -4.71 -31.16 9.30
CA LEU A 20 -3.57 -31.27 8.37
C LEU A 20 -3.97 -30.96 6.93
N LYS A 21 -5.19 -31.35 6.51
CA LYS A 21 -5.76 -30.95 5.21
C LYS A 21 -5.95 -29.45 5.11
N THR A 22 -6.46 -28.79 6.16
CA THR A 22 -6.57 -27.33 6.20
C THR A 22 -5.19 -26.64 6.09
N LYS A 23 -4.17 -27.18 6.76
CA LYS A 23 -2.79 -26.68 6.64
C LYS A 23 -2.20 -26.92 5.24
N LEU A 24 -2.57 -28.02 4.58
CA LEU A 24 -2.12 -28.30 3.22
C LEU A 24 -2.76 -27.33 2.22
N VAL A 25 -4.07 -27.07 2.33
CA VAL A 25 -4.79 -26.08 1.53
C VAL A 25 -4.18 -24.69 1.73
N LEU A 26 -3.95 -24.26 2.97
CA LEU A 26 -3.28 -22.99 3.26
C LEU A 26 -1.86 -22.90 2.68
N ALA A 27 -1.15 -24.04 2.57
CA ALA A 27 0.17 -24.09 1.96
C ALA A 27 0.12 -24.11 0.42
N GLU A 28 -0.98 -24.58 -0.16
CA GLU A 28 -1.24 -24.53 -1.61
C GLU A 28 -1.66 -23.12 -2.07
N ASP A 29 -2.39 -22.40 -1.21
CA ASP A 29 -2.78 -21.00 -1.44
C ASP A 29 -1.64 -20.00 -1.15
N ALA A 30 -0.49 -20.46 -0.66
CA ALA A 30 0.68 -19.62 -0.47
C ALA A 30 1.23 -19.15 -1.83
N HIS A 31 0.81 -17.97 -2.24
CA HIS A 31 1.29 -17.38 -3.49
C HIS A 31 2.82 -17.21 -3.46
N PRO A 32 3.53 -17.66 -4.51
CA PRO A 32 4.97 -17.47 -4.59
C PRO A 32 5.29 -15.98 -4.53
N ARG A 33 6.36 -15.61 -3.80
CA ARG A 33 6.82 -14.23 -3.77
C ARG A 33 7.09 -13.76 -5.19
N GLN A 34 6.36 -12.73 -5.62
CA GLN A 34 6.62 -12.11 -6.91
C GLN A 34 8.02 -11.46 -6.90
N PRO A 35 8.83 -11.69 -7.95
CA PRO A 35 10.09 -10.99 -8.09
C PRO A 35 9.84 -9.48 -8.18
N ARG A 36 10.86 -8.68 -7.89
CA ARG A 36 10.78 -7.23 -8.09
C ARG A 36 10.73 -6.91 -9.59
N CYS A 37 10.08 -5.81 -9.91
CA CYS A 37 10.24 -5.21 -11.23
C CYS A 37 11.70 -4.87 -11.52
N GLN A 38 12.06 -4.80 -12.78
CA GLN A 38 13.44 -4.57 -13.17
C GLN A 38 13.80 -3.08 -13.15
N TYR A 39 12.86 -2.22 -13.52
CA TYR A 39 13.10 -0.80 -13.71
C TYR A 39 12.30 0.06 -12.74
N PHE A 40 12.91 1.17 -12.32
CA PHE A 40 12.23 2.20 -11.55
C PHE A 40 11.04 2.78 -12.34
N GLY A 41 9.89 2.94 -11.70
CA GLY A 41 8.68 3.46 -12.32
C GLY A 41 7.88 2.45 -13.15
N GLU A 42 8.35 1.21 -13.26
CA GLU A 42 7.63 0.13 -13.94
C GLU A 42 6.35 -0.24 -13.15
N GLU A 43 6.43 -0.36 -11.83
CA GLU A 43 5.30 -0.60 -10.94
C GLU A 43 5.43 0.24 -9.67
N LEU A 44 4.41 1.01 -9.37
CA LEU A 44 4.25 1.66 -8.07
C LEU A 44 3.11 1.01 -7.29
N GLN A 45 3.33 0.73 -6.01
CA GLN A 45 2.28 0.27 -5.10
C GLN A 45 1.81 1.43 -4.24
N MET A 46 0.50 1.67 -4.23
CA MET A 46 -0.16 2.81 -3.61
C MET A 46 -1.23 2.35 -2.63
N ASP A 47 -1.26 2.96 -1.45
CA ASP A 47 -2.25 2.65 -0.41
C ASP A 47 -2.35 3.76 0.64
N ALA A 48 -3.34 3.66 1.54
CA ALA A 48 -3.48 4.51 2.70
C ALA A 48 -3.58 3.70 3.99
N CYS A 49 -2.97 4.20 5.06
CA CYS A 49 -3.00 3.57 6.37
C CYS A 49 -3.55 4.54 7.42
N ILE A 50 -4.65 4.13 8.08
CA ILE A 50 -5.26 4.87 9.17
C ILE A 50 -4.60 4.40 10.48
N HIS A 51 -3.95 5.35 11.18
CA HIS A 51 -3.22 5.07 12.41
C HIS A 51 -3.13 6.33 13.28
N PRO A 52 -2.96 6.25 14.61
CA PRO A 52 -2.70 7.42 15.45
C PRO A 52 -1.25 7.92 15.27
N TRP A 53 -1.04 8.68 14.19
CA TRP A 53 0.30 9.16 13.79
C TRP A 53 0.84 10.27 14.68
N PHE A 54 -0.03 11.14 15.21
CA PHE A 54 0.34 12.28 16.09
C PHE A 54 -0.54 12.34 17.34
N GLY A 55 -0.47 11.35 18.20
CA GLY A 55 -1.26 11.28 19.42
C GLY A 55 -2.38 10.25 19.31
N GLU A 56 -3.55 10.54 19.90
CA GLU A 56 -4.64 9.57 20.01
C GLU A 56 -5.57 9.56 18.79
N GLU A 57 -5.70 10.68 18.10
CA GLU A 57 -6.56 10.79 16.93
C GLU A 57 -5.97 10.04 15.72
N LYS A 58 -6.81 9.24 15.09
CA LYS A 58 -6.44 8.52 13.88
C LYS A 58 -6.50 9.45 12.67
N THR A 59 -5.43 9.46 11.89
CA THR A 59 -5.34 10.14 10.59
C THR A 59 -4.87 9.15 9.53
N ALA A 60 -5.09 9.46 8.26
CA ALA A 60 -4.66 8.63 7.16
C ALA A 60 -3.32 9.11 6.59
N LEU A 61 -2.38 8.20 6.43
CA LEU A 61 -1.16 8.41 5.67
C LEU A 61 -1.30 7.69 4.33
N HIS A 62 -1.33 8.46 3.24
CA HIS A 62 -1.26 7.94 1.88
C HIS A 62 0.20 7.75 1.50
N ALA A 63 0.53 6.62 0.88
CA ALA A 63 1.90 6.28 0.51
C ALA A 63 1.97 5.67 -0.88
N ALA A 64 3.07 5.93 -1.56
CA ALA A 64 3.45 5.26 -2.79
C ALA A 64 4.91 4.81 -2.72
N ILE A 65 5.18 3.59 -3.14
CA ILE A 65 6.51 2.96 -3.16
C ILE A 65 6.76 2.31 -4.50
N ASP A 66 7.96 2.45 -5.01
CA ASP A 66 8.43 1.77 -6.22
C ASP A 66 8.77 0.30 -5.93
N ASP A 67 8.26 -0.62 -6.74
CA ASP A 67 8.48 -2.05 -6.53
C ASP A 67 9.93 -2.45 -6.80
N ALA A 68 10.57 -1.90 -7.82
CA ALA A 68 11.92 -2.24 -8.23
C ALA A 68 12.95 -1.87 -7.16
N THR A 69 12.96 -0.61 -6.74
CA THR A 69 13.98 -0.05 -5.85
C THR A 69 13.57 -0.01 -4.38
N GLY A 70 12.28 -0.07 -4.09
CA GLY A 70 11.75 0.18 -2.75
C GLY A 70 11.84 1.64 -2.32
N GLN A 71 12.05 2.57 -3.27
CA GLN A 71 11.99 4.01 -2.98
C GLN A 71 10.57 4.43 -2.66
N VAL A 72 10.40 5.17 -1.57
CA VAL A 72 9.17 5.89 -1.29
C VAL A 72 9.12 7.10 -2.23
N VAL A 73 8.11 7.13 -3.10
CA VAL A 73 7.94 8.15 -4.14
C VAL A 73 6.89 9.19 -3.79
N GLY A 74 6.06 8.93 -2.79
CA GLY A 74 5.06 9.87 -2.29
C GLY A 74 4.57 9.51 -0.90
N LEU A 75 4.41 10.51 -0.04
CA LEU A 75 3.75 10.42 1.27
C LEU A 75 2.89 11.66 1.49
N TYR A 76 1.67 11.47 2.01
CA TYR A 76 0.77 12.58 2.32
C TYR A 76 -0.21 12.22 3.43
N PHE A 77 -0.29 13.07 4.45
CA PHE A 77 -1.29 12.96 5.51
C PHE A 77 -2.58 13.68 5.15
N ASP A 78 -3.70 13.02 5.45
CA ASP A 78 -5.03 13.63 5.44
C ASP A 78 -5.82 13.17 6.68
N LYS A 79 -6.93 13.84 7.00
CA LYS A 79 -7.79 13.47 8.12
C LYS A 79 -8.34 12.04 7.99
N GLN A 80 -8.66 11.67 6.77
CA GLN A 80 -9.19 10.35 6.42
C GLN A 80 -8.51 9.88 5.12
N GLU A 81 -8.76 8.65 4.73
CA GLU A 81 -8.44 8.19 3.40
C GLU A 81 -9.32 8.92 2.38
N THR A 82 -8.69 9.72 1.53
CA THR A 82 -9.37 10.58 0.56
C THR A 82 -8.75 10.50 -0.83
N LEU A 83 -9.55 10.79 -1.83
CA LEU A 83 -9.05 10.96 -3.19
C LEU A 83 -8.04 12.11 -3.29
N ASN A 84 -8.23 13.17 -2.51
CA ASN A 84 -7.27 14.28 -2.42
C ASN A 84 -5.89 13.80 -1.96
N GLY A 85 -5.82 12.87 -1.01
CA GLY A 85 -4.57 12.23 -0.60
C GLY A 85 -3.88 11.51 -1.76
N TYR A 86 -4.63 10.74 -2.54
CA TYR A 86 -4.10 10.06 -3.73
C TYR A 86 -3.66 11.03 -4.82
N TYR A 87 -4.38 12.12 -5.06
CA TYR A 87 -3.94 13.17 -5.99
C TYR A 87 -2.64 13.84 -5.54
N ASN A 88 -2.49 14.11 -4.24
CA ASN A 88 -1.28 14.71 -3.70
C ASN A 88 -0.05 13.83 -3.89
N ILE A 89 -0.15 12.51 -3.60
CA ILE A 89 0.98 11.60 -3.83
C ILE A 89 1.25 11.41 -5.33
N THR A 90 0.21 11.34 -6.16
CA THR A 90 0.37 11.28 -7.63
C THR A 90 1.07 12.53 -8.15
N HIS A 91 0.68 13.71 -7.67
CA HIS A 91 1.36 14.96 -8.02
C HIS A 91 2.86 14.95 -7.62
N GLN A 92 3.19 14.42 -6.43
CA GLN A 92 4.59 14.26 -6.01
C GLN A 92 5.37 13.36 -6.97
N ILE A 93 4.76 12.23 -7.40
CA ILE A 93 5.36 11.28 -8.33
C ILE A 93 5.62 11.97 -9.67
N LEU A 94 4.57 12.54 -10.27
CA LEU A 94 4.66 13.17 -11.59
C LEU A 94 5.67 14.33 -11.63
N SER A 95 5.67 15.16 -10.57
CA SER A 95 6.54 16.35 -10.49
C SER A 95 8.02 16.00 -10.31
N LYS A 96 8.34 14.89 -9.66
CA LYS A 96 9.72 14.56 -9.29
C LYS A 96 10.32 13.42 -10.12
N TYR A 97 9.51 12.43 -10.46
CA TYR A 97 9.99 11.19 -11.06
C TYR A 97 9.46 10.96 -12.48
N GLY A 98 8.38 11.65 -12.87
CA GLY A 98 7.74 11.47 -14.15
C GLY A 98 6.55 10.51 -14.08
N ILE A 99 6.15 10.00 -15.24
CA ILE A 99 4.96 9.17 -15.42
C ILE A 99 5.33 7.70 -15.17
N PRO A 100 4.75 7.03 -14.15
CA PRO A 100 4.95 5.59 -13.96
C PRO A 100 4.16 4.80 -15.02
N TYR A 101 4.61 3.58 -15.30
CA TYR A 101 3.89 2.70 -16.20
C TYR A 101 2.64 2.10 -15.57
N LEU A 102 2.76 1.56 -14.35
CA LEU A 102 1.69 0.88 -13.63
C LEU A 102 1.55 1.36 -12.19
N ILE A 103 0.33 1.57 -11.74
CA ILE A 103 -0.01 1.78 -10.33
C ILE A 103 -0.90 0.64 -9.85
N LYS A 104 -0.45 -0.08 -8.81
CA LYS A 104 -1.24 -1.07 -8.08
C LYS A 104 -1.86 -0.46 -6.83
N THR A 105 -3.17 -0.62 -6.67
CA THR A 105 -3.92 -0.12 -5.52
C THR A 105 -5.03 -1.09 -5.10
N ASP A 106 -5.60 -0.91 -3.91
CA ASP A 106 -6.70 -1.74 -3.44
C ASP A 106 -8.03 -1.32 -4.07
N LYS A 107 -8.92 -2.27 -4.33
CA LYS A 107 -10.29 -1.99 -4.80
C LYS A 107 -11.07 -1.11 -3.84
N ARG A 108 -10.87 -1.26 -2.52
CA ARG A 108 -11.59 -0.48 -1.51
C ARG A 108 -11.19 0.99 -1.48
N THR A 109 -9.95 1.27 -1.77
CA THR A 109 -9.28 2.53 -1.49
C THR A 109 -9.73 3.67 -2.40
N VAL A 110 -10.06 3.35 -3.66
CA VAL A 110 -10.43 4.35 -4.66
C VAL A 110 -11.87 4.11 -5.18
N PHE A 111 -12.47 2.93 -4.91
CA PHE A 111 -13.56 2.40 -5.71
C PHE A 111 -14.83 2.01 -4.98
N GLU A 112 -14.84 1.78 -3.69
CA GLU A 112 -16.02 1.31 -2.99
C GLU A 112 -16.26 2.02 -1.66
N TYR A 113 -16.54 3.31 -1.70
CA TYR A 113 -17.34 3.91 -0.64
C TYR A 113 -18.82 3.75 -1.01
N LYS A 114 -19.34 2.53 -0.95
CA LYS A 114 -20.78 2.28 -0.99
C LYS A 114 -21.42 2.77 0.29
N LYS A 115 -21.61 4.07 0.43
CA LYS A 115 -22.68 4.60 1.26
C LYS A 115 -23.99 4.20 0.60
N LYS A 116 -24.88 3.51 1.33
CA LYS A 116 -26.20 3.04 0.89
C LYS A 116 -27.18 4.09 0.30
N ALA A 117 -26.74 5.32 0.02
CA ALA A 117 -27.59 6.41 -0.40
C ALA A 117 -27.09 7.31 -1.55
N SER A 118 -25.90 7.09 -2.13
CA SER A 118 -25.42 7.98 -3.21
C SER A 118 -24.50 7.28 -4.23
N SER A 119 -25.04 6.31 -4.95
CA SER A 119 -24.29 5.49 -5.90
C SER A 119 -23.72 6.21 -7.14
N LYS A 120 -24.20 7.41 -7.47
CA LYS A 120 -23.78 8.13 -8.69
C LYS A 120 -22.53 9.01 -8.53
N ILE A 121 -22.38 9.69 -7.39
CA ILE A 121 -21.29 10.68 -7.20
C ILE A 121 -19.91 10.00 -7.03
N GLU A 122 -19.89 8.79 -6.49
CA GLU A 122 -18.64 8.08 -6.20
C GLU A 122 -18.11 7.29 -7.40
N GLU A 123 -18.98 6.76 -8.24
CA GLU A 123 -18.61 6.20 -9.54
C GLU A 123 -17.99 7.26 -10.45
N ASP A 124 -18.53 8.48 -10.43
CA ASP A 124 -18.01 9.61 -11.21
C ASP A 124 -16.62 10.06 -10.73
N THR A 125 -16.36 10.02 -9.41
CA THR A 125 -15.08 10.46 -8.85
C THR A 125 -13.96 9.48 -9.16
N PHE A 126 -14.26 8.19 -9.13
CA PHE A 126 -13.32 7.14 -9.55
C PHE A 126 -13.04 7.21 -11.04
N THR A 127 -14.07 7.34 -11.85
CA THR A 127 -13.94 7.49 -13.30
C THR A 127 -13.06 8.69 -13.64
N GLN A 128 -13.09 9.78 -12.88
CA GLN A 128 -12.21 10.93 -13.06
C GLN A 128 -10.74 10.64 -12.79
N TYR A 129 -10.41 9.98 -11.67
CA TYR A 129 -9.01 9.62 -11.36
C TYR A 129 -8.45 8.60 -12.37
N ALA A 130 -9.19 7.54 -12.64
CA ALA A 130 -8.81 6.55 -13.63
C ALA A 130 -8.71 7.14 -15.04
N TYR A 131 -9.63 8.04 -15.38
CA TYR A 131 -9.58 8.77 -16.64
C TYR A 131 -8.33 9.64 -16.74
N ALA A 132 -8.00 10.41 -15.71
CA ALA A 132 -6.79 11.23 -15.67
C ALA A 132 -5.52 10.38 -15.81
N CYS A 133 -5.44 9.28 -15.08
CA CYS A 133 -4.32 8.33 -15.21
C CYS A 133 -4.22 7.75 -16.63
N LYS A 134 -5.35 7.36 -17.21
CA LYS A 134 -5.40 6.85 -18.59
C LYS A 134 -4.92 7.89 -19.61
N GLN A 135 -5.31 9.17 -19.45
CA GLN A 135 -4.85 10.27 -20.31
C GLN A 135 -3.34 10.48 -20.22
N LEU A 136 -2.75 10.21 -19.05
CA LEU A 136 -1.31 10.26 -18.83
C LEU A 136 -0.58 8.99 -19.27
N GLY A 137 -1.28 7.96 -19.76
CA GLY A 137 -0.70 6.67 -20.13
C GLY A 137 -0.36 5.79 -18.93
N ILE A 138 -0.89 6.08 -17.75
CA ILE A 138 -0.68 5.29 -16.53
C ILE A 138 -1.71 4.15 -16.49
N HIS A 139 -1.25 2.92 -16.38
CA HIS A 139 -2.10 1.76 -16.13
C HIS A 139 -2.43 1.66 -14.65
N ILE A 140 -3.68 1.31 -14.32
CA ILE A 140 -4.12 1.05 -12.95
C ILE A 140 -4.56 -0.40 -12.85
N GLU A 141 -3.99 -1.13 -11.92
CA GLU A 141 -4.44 -2.44 -11.50
C GLU A 141 -4.98 -2.41 -10.07
N THR A 142 -6.11 -3.08 -9.87
CA THR A 142 -6.76 -3.16 -8.56
C THR A 142 -7.01 -4.61 -8.17
N SER A 143 -6.75 -4.93 -6.91
CA SER A 143 -7.05 -6.26 -6.36
C SER A 143 -7.53 -6.15 -4.92
N SER A 144 -8.37 -7.10 -4.52
CA SER A 144 -8.75 -7.31 -3.11
C SER A 144 -7.90 -8.38 -2.42
N VAL A 145 -6.92 -8.95 -3.14
CA VAL A 145 -6.03 -9.99 -2.59
C VAL A 145 -4.94 -9.32 -1.75
N PRO A 146 -4.76 -9.71 -0.47
CA PRO A 146 -3.78 -9.08 0.42
C PRO A 146 -2.35 -9.08 -0.14
N GLU A 147 -1.92 -10.16 -0.81
CA GLU A 147 -0.57 -10.31 -1.34
C GLU A 147 -0.29 -9.48 -2.60
N PHE A 148 -1.26 -8.70 -3.06
CA PHE A 148 -1.15 -7.91 -4.29
C PHE A 148 -0.18 -6.73 -4.16
N LYS A 149 -0.04 -6.16 -2.95
CA LYS A 149 0.76 -4.96 -2.67
C LYS A 149 1.75 -5.17 -1.51
N PRO A 150 2.65 -6.15 -1.55
CA PRO A 150 3.46 -6.53 -0.40
C PRO A 150 4.47 -5.45 0.01
N ARG A 151 4.88 -4.55 -0.91
CA ARG A 151 5.87 -3.51 -0.64
C ARG A 151 5.29 -2.38 0.20
N VAL A 152 4.13 -1.85 -0.20
CA VAL A 152 3.49 -0.76 0.54
C VAL A 152 2.99 -1.23 1.91
N GLU A 153 2.53 -2.48 2.04
CA GLU A 153 2.17 -3.06 3.33
C GLU A 153 3.37 -3.11 4.29
N ARG A 154 4.51 -3.59 3.80
CA ARG A 154 5.76 -3.62 4.57
C ARG A 154 6.27 -2.21 4.89
N LEU A 155 6.10 -1.27 3.97
CA LEU A 155 6.39 0.13 4.22
C LEU A 155 5.58 0.64 5.41
N PHE A 156 4.26 0.43 5.43
CA PHE A 156 3.42 0.86 6.55
C PHE A 156 3.82 0.23 7.88
N GLN A 157 4.16 -1.05 7.91
CA GLN A 157 4.69 -1.71 9.13
C GLN A 157 5.93 -0.98 9.67
N THR A 158 6.84 -0.58 8.78
CA THR A 158 8.04 0.17 9.16
C THR A 158 7.69 1.59 9.60
N LEU A 159 6.81 2.27 8.88
CA LEU A 159 6.42 3.65 9.19
C LEU A 159 5.65 3.75 10.51
N GLN A 160 4.75 2.80 10.83
CA GLN A 160 4.03 2.76 12.10
C GLN A 160 4.96 2.68 13.31
N GLN A 161 6.10 2.01 13.18
CA GLN A 161 7.09 1.89 14.26
C GLN A 161 7.96 3.14 14.41
N ARG A 162 8.22 3.87 13.33
CA ARG A 162 9.22 4.94 13.29
C ARG A 162 8.63 6.34 13.19
N LEU A 163 7.71 6.56 12.27
CA LEU A 163 7.23 7.90 11.94
C LEU A 163 6.57 8.62 13.12
N PRO A 164 5.75 7.98 13.98
CA PRO A 164 5.22 8.64 15.16
C PRO A 164 6.31 9.16 16.13
N GLN A 165 7.42 8.45 16.25
CA GLN A 165 8.55 8.88 17.09
C GLN A 165 9.28 10.08 16.46
N GLU A 166 9.53 10.04 15.15
CA GLU A 166 10.16 11.16 14.42
C GLU A 166 9.31 12.44 14.48
N LEU A 167 7.98 12.30 14.29
CA LEU A 167 7.04 13.42 14.41
C LEU A 167 7.03 14.00 15.82
N ARG A 168 7.08 13.15 16.86
CA ARG A 168 7.13 13.57 18.27
C ARG A 168 8.42 14.31 18.58
N ILE A 169 9.58 13.80 18.14
CA ILE A 169 10.88 14.44 18.32
C ILE A 169 10.90 15.80 17.64
N ALA A 170 10.30 15.91 16.46
CA ALA A 170 10.17 17.17 15.72
C ALA A 170 9.06 18.10 16.25
N GLN A 171 8.35 17.70 17.32
CA GLN A 171 7.23 18.45 17.92
C GLN A 171 6.10 18.78 16.92
N ILE A 172 5.82 17.85 16.01
CA ILE A 172 4.82 18.02 14.97
C ILE A 172 3.50 17.40 15.43
N THR A 173 2.45 18.24 15.49
CA THR A 173 1.12 17.86 15.99
C THR A 173 0.00 18.15 14.99
N THR A 174 0.30 18.74 13.83
CA THR A 174 -0.70 19.09 12.81
C THR A 174 -0.37 18.47 11.47
N ILE A 175 -1.41 18.15 10.69
CA ILE A 175 -1.29 17.55 9.35
C ILE A 175 -0.44 18.44 8.43
N ASP A 176 -0.65 19.74 8.45
CA ASP A 176 0.09 20.68 7.57
C ASP A 176 1.60 20.68 7.85
N LYS A 177 1.97 20.72 9.15
CA LYS A 177 3.38 20.63 9.54
C LYS A 177 3.96 19.25 9.18
N ALA A 178 3.19 18.18 9.38
CA ALA A 178 3.60 16.84 9.04
C ALA A 178 3.84 16.68 7.52
N ASN A 179 2.96 17.21 6.68
CA ASN A 179 3.14 17.18 5.23
C ASN A 179 4.39 17.94 4.76
N LYS A 180 4.76 19.01 5.45
CA LYS A 180 6.05 19.72 5.20
C LYS A 180 7.24 18.85 5.62
N PHE A 181 7.15 18.20 6.78
CA PHE A 181 8.18 17.32 7.32
C PHE A 181 8.41 16.10 6.42
N LEU A 182 7.35 15.50 5.88
CA LEU A 182 7.44 14.30 5.02
C LEU A 182 8.34 14.50 3.81
N LYS A 183 8.47 15.73 3.28
CA LYS A 183 9.36 16.01 2.14
C LYS A 183 10.82 15.68 2.44
N GLN A 184 11.30 16.04 3.63
CA GLN A 184 12.66 15.74 4.08
C GLN A 184 12.77 14.29 4.57
N PHE A 185 11.76 13.79 5.24
CA PHE A 185 11.70 12.42 5.73
C PHE A 185 11.83 11.39 4.59
N ILE A 186 11.16 11.58 3.45
CA ILE A 186 11.28 10.71 2.27
C ILE A 186 12.72 10.62 1.80
N ILE A 187 13.44 11.73 1.74
CA ILE A 187 14.84 11.76 1.33
C ILE A 187 15.71 10.92 2.30
N GLN A 188 15.55 11.15 3.59
CA GLN A 188 16.30 10.42 4.62
C GLN A 188 15.96 8.93 4.63
N TYR A 189 14.67 8.60 4.46
CA TYR A 189 14.21 7.22 4.39
C TYR A 189 14.81 6.50 3.19
N ASN A 190 14.73 7.10 2.00
CA ASN A 190 15.23 6.50 0.78
C ASN A 190 16.75 6.31 0.81
N ASN A 191 17.51 7.27 1.31
CA ASN A 191 18.96 7.15 1.48
C ASN A 191 19.36 5.97 2.38
N LYS A 192 18.48 5.56 3.29
CA LYS A 192 18.76 4.47 4.24
C LYS A 192 18.25 3.11 3.79
N PHE A 193 17.15 3.06 3.06
CA PHE A 193 16.41 1.81 2.83
C PHE A 193 16.14 1.47 1.35
N ALA A 194 16.26 2.41 0.44
CA ALA A 194 16.11 2.11 -0.97
C ALA A 194 17.31 1.33 -1.51
N LEU A 195 17.05 0.50 -2.51
CA LEU A 195 18.10 -0.20 -3.26
C LEU A 195 18.68 0.75 -4.31
N CYS A 196 19.99 0.68 -4.48
CA CYS A 196 20.70 1.38 -5.55
C CYS A 196 20.52 0.66 -6.88
#